data_d426a4fa1e6076baac1f3c5a02ed96a1
#
_entry.id   d426a4fa1e6076baac1f3c5a02ed96a1
#
_cell.length_a   1.000
_cell.length_b   1.000
_cell.length_c   1.000
_cell.angle_alpha   90.00
_cell.angle_beta   90.00
_cell.angle_gamma   90.00
#
_symmetry.space_group_name_H-M   'P 1'
#
loop_
_entity.id
_entity.type
_entity.pdbx_description
1 polymer ?
#
loop_
_entity_poly.entity_id
_entity_poly.type
_entity_poly.pdbx_seq_one_letter_code
_entity_poly.pdbx_strand_id
1 'polypeptide(L)'
;MKTRNLHKIATFLIACLILACCLVARASAQELSTEQCGAWVEKTVDGITYMDWQEMTPEEYDEYKISTLSGGDSIWHAGYFALSCSKTNPTFSDFPAKKYFRCLKGTNPNVFASGTLIRNNNHEILKPPHDAGYYLVWYQGTLYYE
;
A
#
# COMPACT_ATOMS: atom_id res chain seq x y z
N MET A 1 55.51 26.32 2.36
CA MET A 1 54.69 25.98 1.17
C MET A 1 53.78 24.73 1.35
N LYS A 2 53.73 24.10 2.52
CA LYS A 2 52.94 22.83 2.77
C LYS A 2 51.51 23.04 3.26
N THR A 3 51.16 24.15 3.88
CA THR A 3 49.86 24.40 4.50
C THR A 3 48.73 24.73 3.51
N ARG A 4 49.05 25.29 2.36
CA ARG A 4 48.06 25.72 1.33
C ARG A 4 47.39 24.55 0.60
N ASN A 5 48.04 23.39 0.53
CA ASN A 5 47.49 22.19 -0.10
C ASN A 5 46.58 21.41 0.85
N LEU A 6 46.84 21.50 2.16
CA LEU A 6 46.04 20.82 3.18
C LEU A 6 44.61 21.38 3.24
N HIS A 7 44.44 22.70 3.15
CA HIS A 7 43.15 23.37 3.14
C HIS A 7 42.32 23.01 1.88
N LYS A 8 42.96 22.89 0.73
CA LYS A 8 42.25 22.52 -0.51
C LYS A 8 41.75 21.08 -0.47
N ILE A 9 42.52 20.16 0.11
CA ILE A 9 42.12 18.74 0.28
C ILE A 9 40.96 18.61 1.30
N ALA A 10 41.06 19.35 2.41
CA ALA A 10 40.00 19.36 3.43
C ALA A 10 38.67 19.91 2.88
N THR A 11 38.72 20.99 2.10
CA THR A 11 37.52 21.59 1.48
C THR A 11 36.88 20.65 0.45
N PHE A 12 37.69 19.93 -0.31
CA PHE A 12 37.20 18.98 -1.31
C PHE A 12 36.52 17.75 -0.64
N LEU A 13 37.11 17.24 0.45
CA LEU A 13 36.52 16.12 1.21
C LEU A 13 35.19 16.51 1.86
N ILE A 14 35.07 17.71 2.42
CA ILE A 14 33.82 18.21 3.01
C ILE A 14 32.74 18.36 1.93
N ALA A 15 33.08 18.90 0.75
CA ALA A 15 32.15 19.03 -0.36
C ALA A 15 31.65 17.67 -0.86
N CYS A 16 32.52 16.65 -0.95
CA CYS A 16 32.14 15.29 -1.32
C CYS A 16 31.22 14.64 -0.27
N LEU A 17 31.48 14.90 1.02
CA LEU A 17 30.64 14.36 2.10
C LEU A 17 29.22 14.95 2.06
N ILE A 18 29.09 16.26 1.82
CA ILE A 18 27.81 16.95 1.70
C ILE A 18 27.05 16.44 0.47
N LEU A 19 27.73 16.23 -0.67
CA LEU A 19 27.10 15.68 -1.88
C LEU A 19 26.61 14.25 -1.65
N ALA A 20 27.38 13.41 -0.97
CA ALA A 20 26.99 12.04 -0.63
C ALA A 20 25.76 12.00 0.29
N CYS A 21 25.70 12.87 1.30
CA CYS A 21 24.53 12.99 2.19
C CYS A 21 23.28 13.45 1.44
N CYS A 22 23.40 14.35 0.47
CA CYS A 22 22.27 14.80 -0.35
C CYS A 22 21.75 13.70 -1.28
N LEU A 23 22.62 12.82 -1.80
CA LEU A 23 22.24 11.69 -2.64
C LEU A 23 21.51 10.60 -1.83
N VAL A 24 21.98 10.31 -0.63
CA VAL A 24 21.34 9.34 0.28
C VAL A 24 19.97 9.86 0.74
N ALA A 25 19.85 11.16 1.06
CA ALA A 25 18.58 11.76 1.46
C ALA A 25 17.54 11.75 0.31
N ARG A 26 17.98 11.92 -0.95
CA ARG A 26 17.09 11.81 -2.11
C ARG A 26 16.66 10.36 -2.38
N ALA A 27 17.55 9.38 -2.23
CA ALA A 27 17.22 7.97 -2.37
C ALA A 27 16.19 7.53 -1.31
N SER A 28 16.38 7.94 -0.04
CA SER A 28 15.43 7.64 1.04
C SER A 28 14.08 8.33 0.87
N ALA A 29 14.03 9.54 0.29
CA ALA A 29 12.77 10.24 0.00
C ALA A 29 12.01 9.59 -1.18
N GLN A 30 12.72 8.97 -2.12
CA GLN A 30 12.14 8.33 -3.28
C GLN A 30 11.59 6.93 -2.96
N GLU A 31 12.20 6.19 -2.03
CA GLU A 31 11.65 4.91 -1.53
C GLU A 31 10.41 5.10 -0.66
N LEU A 32 10.27 6.22 0.05
CA LEU A 32 9.09 6.48 0.90
C LEU A 32 7.84 6.89 0.09
N SER A 33 8.02 7.35 -1.16
CA SER A 33 6.90 7.81 -2.01
C SER A 33 6.29 6.71 -2.90
N THR A 34 7.00 5.61 -3.13
CA THR A 34 6.54 4.53 -4.01
C THR A 34 5.67 3.48 -3.29
N GLU A 35 5.74 3.38 -1.97
CA GLU A 35 4.94 2.40 -1.21
C GLU A 35 3.47 2.81 -0.95
N GLN A 36 3.07 4.02 -1.32
CA GLN A 36 1.74 4.55 -0.98
C GLN A 36 0.78 4.75 -2.17
N CYS A 37 1.21 4.58 -3.41
CA CYS A 37 0.34 4.75 -4.57
C CYS A 37 -0.30 3.42 -4.97
N GLY A 38 -1.41 3.09 -4.35
CA GLY A 38 -2.19 1.92 -4.69
C GLY A 38 -3.46 1.81 -3.87
N ALA A 39 -4.37 0.97 -4.31
CA ALA A 39 -5.61 0.69 -3.60
C ALA A 39 -6.05 -0.76 -3.78
N TRP A 40 -6.88 -1.22 -2.88
CA TRP A 40 -7.60 -2.47 -3.02
C TRP A 40 -8.80 -2.26 -3.93
N VAL A 41 -8.85 -3.00 -5.04
CA VAL A 41 -9.88 -2.89 -6.07
C VAL A 41 -10.67 -4.19 -6.12
N GLU A 42 -11.99 -4.10 -6.27
CA GLU A 42 -12.84 -5.27 -6.40
C GLU A 42 -12.59 -5.98 -7.74
N LYS A 43 -12.38 -7.28 -7.68
CA LYS A 43 -12.13 -8.16 -8.82
C LYS A 43 -12.98 -9.42 -8.70
N THR A 44 -13.54 -9.88 -9.80
CA THR A 44 -14.28 -11.15 -9.85
C THR A 44 -13.59 -12.09 -10.83
N VAL A 45 -13.21 -13.27 -10.34
CA VAL A 45 -12.61 -14.34 -11.15
C VAL A 45 -13.30 -15.65 -10.80
N ASP A 46 -13.76 -16.36 -11.81
CA ASP A 46 -14.47 -17.67 -11.68
C ASP A 46 -15.63 -17.65 -10.67
N GLY A 47 -16.34 -16.50 -10.59
CA GLY A 47 -17.49 -16.32 -9.70
C GLY A 47 -17.12 -15.96 -8.25
N ILE A 48 -15.85 -15.84 -7.92
CA ILE A 48 -15.38 -15.38 -6.62
C ILE A 48 -15.04 -13.90 -6.71
N THR A 49 -15.69 -13.07 -5.90
CA THR A 49 -15.41 -11.63 -5.78
C THR A 49 -14.50 -11.39 -4.60
N TYR A 50 -13.41 -10.69 -4.83
CA TYR A 50 -12.44 -10.34 -3.80
C TYR A 50 -11.75 -9.01 -4.08
N MET A 51 -11.13 -8.43 -3.06
CA MET A 51 -10.30 -7.22 -3.17
C MET A 51 -8.88 -7.62 -3.52
N ASP A 52 -8.36 -7.09 -4.62
CA ASP A 52 -6.99 -7.29 -5.10
C ASP A 52 -6.21 -5.99 -5.04
N TRP A 53 -4.92 -6.04 -4.68
CA TRP A 53 -4.08 -4.85 -4.62
C TRP A 53 -3.69 -4.41 -6.02
N GLN A 54 -3.96 -3.17 -6.35
CA GLN A 54 -3.55 -2.54 -7.59
C GLN A 54 -2.65 -1.36 -7.31
N GLU A 55 -1.43 -1.41 -7.88
CA GLU A 55 -0.55 -0.24 -7.90
C GLU A 55 -1.12 0.80 -8.87
N MET A 56 -0.99 2.07 -8.49
CA MET A 56 -1.45 3.23 -9.27
C MET A 56 -0.29 4.18 -9.49
N THR A 57 -0.27 4.86 -10.62
CA THR A 57 0.65 5.98 -10.82
C THR A 57 0.27 7.16 -9.89
N PRO A 58 1.19 8.06 -9.56
CA PRO A 58 0.86 9.26 -8.78
C PRO A 58 -0.26 10.09 -9.40
N GLU A 59 -0.30 10.17 -10.74
CA GLU A 59 -1.33 10.90 -11.49
C GLU A 59 -2.71 10.25 -11.34
N GLU A 60 -2.81 8.92 -11.49
CA GLU A 60 -4.05 8.18 -11.28
C GLU A 60 -4.53 8.30 -9.84
N TYR A 61 -3.59 8.22 -8.88
CA TYR A 61 -3.88 8.35 -7.47
C TYR A 61 -4.43 9.74 -7.13
N ASP A 62 -3.85 10.80 -7.67
CA ASP A 62 -4.30 12.18 -7.46
C ASP A 62 -5.65 12.44 -8.13
N GLU A 63 -5.93 11.84 -9.28
CA GLU A 63 -7.23 11.95 -9.95
C GLU A 63 -8.38 11.42 -9.06
N TYR A 64 -8.18 10.27 -8.42
CA TYR A 64 -9.18 9.72 -7.49
C TYR A 64 -9.28 10.50 -6.18
N LYS A 65 -8.20 11.17 -5.73
CA LYS A 65 -8.18 11.97 -4.51
C LYS A 65 -8.99 13.27 -4.64
N ILE A 66 -9.09 13.82 -5.85
CA ILE A 66 -9.81 15.07 -6.12
C ILE A 66 -11.33 14.88 -6.06
N SER A 67 -11.83 13.66 -6.24
CA SER A 67 -13.26 13.35 -6.19
C SER A 67 -13.77 13.22 -4.74
N THR A 68 -13.46 14.19 -3.89
CA THR A 68 -13.84 14.17 -2.47
C THR A 68 -15.35 14.28 -2.28
N LEU A 69 -15.95 13.20 -1.82
CA LEU A 69 -17.17 13.27 -1.04
C LEU A 69 -16.83 13.93 0.32
N SER A 70 -17.74 14.76 0.80
CA SER A 70 -17.56 15.47 2.08
C SER A 70 -17.22 14.48 3.21
N GLY A 71 -16.09 14.71 3.87
CA GLY A 71 -15.59 13.81 4.93
C GLY A 71 -16.63 13.58 6.01
N GLY A 72 -16.82 12.30 6.35
CA GLY A 72 -17.72 11.85 7.40
C GLY A 72 -18.58 10.65 7.03
N ASP A 73 -18.78 10.39 5.75
CA ASP A 73 -19.53 9.23 5.30
C ASP A 73 -18.71 7.95 5.47
N SER A 74 -19.38 6.87 5.84
CA SER A 74 -18.75 5.57 6.03
C SER A 74 -19.56 4.48 5.35
N ILE A 75 -18.88 3.39 5.00
CA ILE A 75 -19.49 2.20 4.42
C ILE A 75 -19.04 0.95 5.18
N TRP A 76 -19.96 0.05 5.46
CA TRP A 76 -19.60 -1.28 5.94
C TRP A 76 -19.05 -2.11 4.78
N HIS A 77 -17.86 -2.67 4.98
CA HIS A 77 -17.25 -3.59 4.04
C HIS A 77 -17.08 -4.96 4.68
N ALA A 78 -17.44 -6.00 3.94
CA ALA A 78 -17.20 -7.39 4.32
C ALA A 78 -16.89 -8.19 3.05
N GLY A 79 -15.72 -8.83 2.98
CA GLY A 79 -15.30 -9.54 1.79
C GLY A 79 -13.92 -10.15 1.89
N TYR A 80 -13.55 -10.88 0.86
CA TYR A 80 -12.22 -11.46 0.71
C TYR A 80 -11.21 -10.41 0.22
N PHE A 81 -9.99 -10.53 0.74
CA PHE A 81 -8.81 -9.79 0.31
C PHE A 81 -7.71 -10.75 -0.08
N ALA A 82 -7.08 -10.52 -1.22
CA ALA A 82 -5.95 -11.31 -1.71
C ALA A 82 -4.68 -10.92 -0.96
N LEU A 83 -4.23 -11.74 -0.03
CA LEU A 83 -3.04 -11.51 0.77
C LEU A 83 -1.95 -12.51 0.44
N SER A 84 -0.71 -12.02 0.30
CA SER A 84 0.45 -12.88 0.05
C SER A 84 0.78 -13.75 1.26
N CYS A 85 1.11 -15.02 1.03
CA CYS A 85 1.64 -15.93 2.02
C CYS A 85 2.54 -16.97 1.35
N SER A 86 3.73 -17.19 1.89
CA SER A 86 4.70 -18.15 1.36
C SER A 86 4.41 -19.61 1.75
N LYS A 87 3.48 -19.83 2.67
CA LYS A 87 3.10 -21.17 3.11
C LYS A 87 2.15 -21.85 2.13
N THR A 88 2.31 -23.13 1.91
CA THR A 88 1.44 -23.92 1.03
C THR A 88 0.04 -24.14 1.62
N ASN A 89 -0.04 -24.27 2.94
CA ASN A 89 -1.29 -24.47 3.69
C ASN A 89 -1.31 -23.46 4.85
N PRO A 90 -1.63 -22.19 4.61
CA PRO A 90 -1.67 -21.19 5.66
C PRO A 90 -2.89 -21.39 6.58
N THR A 91 -2.71 -20.97 7.81
CA THR A 91 -3.77 -20.89 8.82
C THR A 91 -4.10 -19.44 9.10
N PHE A 92 -5.16 -19.17 9.84
CA PHE A 92 -5.52 -17.81 10.22
C PHE A 92 -4.41 -17.07 11.00
N SER A 93 -3.57 -17.77 11.75
CA SER A 93 -2.46 -17.14 12.45
C SER A 93 -1.37 -16.57 11.53
N ASP A 94 -1.35 -16.96 10.26
CA ASP A 94 -0.40 -16.48 9.27
C ASP A 94 -0.81 -15.12 8.66
N PHE A 95 -2.01 -14.66 8.95
CA PHE A 95 -2.55 -13.38 8.50
C PHE A 95 -2.86 -12.46 9.69
N PRO A 96 -2.72 -11.15 9.55
CA PRO A 96 -3.00 -10.23 10.66
C PRO A 96 -4.47 -10.29 11.08
N ALA A 97 -4.73 -10.30 12.39
CA ALA A 97 -6.09 -10.27 12.94
C ALA A 97 -6.81 -8.94 12.62
N LYS A 98 -6.04 -7.85 12.49
CA LYS A 98 -6.51 -6.53 12.08
C LYS A 98 -5.54 -5.96 11.06
N LYS A 99 -6.05 -5.33 10.01
CA LYS A 99 -5.22 -4.70 8.97
C LYS A 99 -5.93 -3.44 8.46
N TYR A 100 -5.12 -2.41 8.18
CA TYR A 100 -5.60 -1.22 7.50
C TYR A 100 -5.69 -1.48 6.01
N PHE A 101 -6.82 -1.11 5.42
CA PHE A 101 -7.06 -1.21 3.99
C PHE A 101 -7.50 0.14 3.45
N ARG A 102 -7.09 0.45 2.26
CA ARG A 102 -7.56 1.56 1.45
C ARG A 102 -8.13 1.00 0.17
N CYS A 103 -9.43 1.12 0.00
CA CYS A 103 -10.18 0.50 -1.07
C CYS A 103 -10.69 1.56 -2.04
N LEU A 104 -10.61 1.28 -3.34
CA LEU A 104 -11.32 2.05 -4.35
C LEU A 104 -12.76 1.56 -4.41
N LYS A 105 -13.72 2.43 -4.17
CA LYS A 105 -15.14 2.13 -4.24
C LYS A 105 -15.74 2.71 -5.52
N GLY A 106 -16.34 1.81 -6.31
CA GLY A 106 -17.06 2.15 -7.54
C GLY A 106 -18.36 2.89 -7.25
N THR A 107 -18.22 4.14 -6.86
CA THR A 107 -19.29 5.12 -6.92
C THR A 107 -19.03 5.96 -8.17
N ASN A 108 -19.99 6.68 -8.67
CA ASN A 108 -19.74 7.58 -9.81
C ASN A 108 -19.59 9.04 -9.31
N PRO A 109 -18.38 9.57 -9.14
CA PRO A 109 -17.05 9.01 -9.44
C PRO A 109 -16.54 7.96 -8.44
N ASN A 110 -15.48 7.19 -8.81
CA ASN A 110 -14.78 6.32 -7.88
C ASN A 110 -14.11 7.14 -6.77
N VAL A 111 -14.18 6.65 -5.54
CA VAL A 111 -13.60 7.31 -4.37
C VAL A 111 -12.84 6.33 -3.51
N PHE A 112 -11.85 6.83 -2.77
CA PHE A 112 -11.19 6.03 -1.77
C PHE A 112 -12.01 5.96 -0.49
N ALA A 113 -12.03 4.77 0.11
CA ALA A 113 -12.53 4.54 1.45
C ALA A 113 -11.52 3.70 2.23
N SER A 114 -11.16 4.11 3.42
CA SER A 114 -10.11 3.47 4.20
C SER A 114 -10.53 3.19 5.63
N GLY A 115 -9.88 2.21 6.23
CA GLY A 115 -10.12 1.84 7.62
C GLY A 115 -9.43 0.55 8.04
N THR A 116 -9.47 0.29 9.34
CA THR A 116 -8.96 -0.96 9.91
C THR A 116 -10.07 -2.00 9.95
N LEU A 117 -9.91 -3.05 9.14
CA LEU A 117 -10.83 -4.19 9.12
C LEU A 117 -10.32 -5.32 10.02
N ILE A 118 -11.25 -6.10 10.52
CA ILE A 118 -11.01 -7.24 11.42
C ILE A 118 -11.22 -8.52 10.62
N ARG A 119 -10.26 -9.46 10.73
CA ARG A 119 -10.37 -10.78 10.11
C ARG A 119 -11.52 -11.57 10.74
N ASN A 120 -12.35 -12.17 9.89
CA ASN A 120 -13.42 -13.07 10.33
C ASN A 120 -13.02 -14.52 10.07
N ASN A 121 -12.77 -15.26 11.12
CA ASN A 121 -12.33 -16.65 11.06
C ASN A 121 -13.48 -17.65 10.80
N ASN A 122 -14.72 -17.19 10.66
CA ASN A 122 -15.86 -18.02 10.31
C ASN A 122 -15.95 -18.30 8.80
N HIS A 123 -15.11 -17.63 8.01
CA HIS A 123 -15.00 -17.86 6.57
C HIS A 123 -13.69 -18.61 6.28
N GLU A 124 -13.75 -19.55 5.34
CA GLU A 124 -12.58 -20.33 4.93
C GLU A 124 -11.53 -19.45 4.25
N ILE A 125 -10.25 -19.83 4.38
CA ILE A 125 -9.17 -19.28 3.58
C ILE A 125 -9.26 -19.96 2.21
N LEU A 126 -9.49 -19.17 1.14
CA LEU A 126 -9.58 -19.68 -0.22
C LEU A 126 -8.27 -19.43 -0.98
N LYS A 127 -8.03 -20.26 -2.00
CA LYS A 127 -6.91 -20.04 -2.92
C LYS A 127 -7.47 -19.43 -4.21
N PRO A 128 -6.94 -18.28 -4.65
CA PRO A 128 -7.38 -17.69 -5.92
C PRO A 128 -7.03 -18.61 -7.09
N PRO A 129 -7.85 -18.66 -8.15
CA PRO A 129 -7.71 -19.63 -9.22
C PRO A 129 -6.40 -19.59 -10.01
N HIS A 130 -5.74 -18.43 -10.08
CA HIS A 130 -4.57 -18.22 -10.95
C HIS A 130 -3.37 -17.55 -10.27
N ASP A 131 -3.40 -17.26 -8.97
CA ASP A 131 -2.36 -16.53 -8.26
C ASP A 131 -1.62 -17.42 -7.27
N ALA A 132 -0.45 -17.95 -7.69
CA ALA A 132 0.43 -18.68 -6.79
C ALA A 132 1.01 -17.74 -5.72
N GLY A 133 0.87 -18.12 -4.44
CA GLY A 133 1.41 -17.36 -3.32
C GLY A 133 0.46 -16.34 -2.70
N TYR A 134 -0.76 -16.23 -3.20
CA TYR A 134 -1.84 -15.44 -2.59
C TYR A 134 -2.93 -16.34 -2.04
N TYR A 135 -3.62 -15.81 -1.02
CA TYR A 135 -4.78 -16.46 -0.40
C TYR A 135 -5.86 -15.42 -0.13
N LEU A 136 -7.11 -15.84 -0.29
CA LEU A 136 -8.27 -15.00 -0.03
C LEU A 136 -8.68 -15.16 1.43
N VAL A 137 -8.58 -14.08 2.18
CA VAL A 137 -8.88 -14.02 3.62
C VAL A 137 -10.00 -13.03 3.85
N TRP A 138 -11.02 -13.42 4.61
CA TRP A 138 -12.18 -12.58 4.87
C TRP A 138 -11.90 -11.54 5.95
N TYR A 139 -12.15 -10.27 5.60
CA TYR A 139 -12.12 -9.15 6.53
C TYR A 139 -13.42 -8.37 6.48
N GLN A 140 -13.76 -7.73 7.61
CA GLN A 140 -14.96 -6.93 7.72
C GLN A 140 -14.76 -5.76 8.68
N GLY A 141 -15.53 -4.68 8.47
CA GLY A 141 -15.52 -3.49 9.30
C GLY A 141 -15.98 -2.25 8.55
N THR A 142 -15.83 -1.10 9.19
CA THR A 142 -16.21 0.19 8.63
C THR A 142 -15.02 0.80 7.89
N LEU A 143 -15.26 1.25 6.67
CA LEU A 143 -14.38 2.12 5.90
C LEU A 143 -14.98 3.52 5.87
N TYR A 144 -14.15 4.54 5.92
CA TYR A 144 -14.52 5.95 5.87
C TYR A 144 -14.05 6.53 4.54
N TYR A 145 -14.92 7.28 3.87
CA TYR A 145 -14.57 7.98 2.64
C TYR A 145 -13.55 9.08 2.93
N GLU A 146 -12.53 9.16 2.06
CA GLU A 146 -11.44 10.14 2.15
C GLU A 146 -11.75 11.42 1.36
#